data_0d4bf189c35cc248110a48c231083d39
#
_entry.id   0d4bf189c35cc248110a48c231083d39
#
_cell.length_a   1.000
_cell.length_b   1.000
_cell.length_c   1.000
_cell.angle_alpha   90.00
_cell.angle_beta   90.00
_cell.angle_gamma   90.00
#
_symmetry.space_group_name_H-M   'P 1'
#
loop_
_entity.id
_entity.type
_entity.pdbx_description
1 polymer ?
#
loop_
_entity_poly.entity_id
_entity_poly.type
_entity_poly.pdbx_seq_one_letter_code
_entity_poly.pdbx_strand_id
1 'polypeptide(L)'
;HDSYSWMSSLEQVIKSAVQKHIPILGICFGHQFLAHIFGGTVDTLWQNSKKVGVRKVKVLQNNLLEKSKTDFLIYSHREGVVKCPANFEIAATSNMVNIEGLVHKTLPIWTFQPHIEASKTFSRRIGLSADEFDKCDFFGKQLLKSFLNKLK
;
A
#
# COMPACT_ATOMS: atom_id res chain seq x y z
N HIS A 1 -3.96 17.81 4.31
CA HIS A 1 -4.16 17.09 3.05
C HIS A 1 -4.82 18.02 2.03
N ASP A 2 -4.07 18.40 1.01
CA ASP A 2 -4.59 19.32 0.01
C ASP A 2 -5.73 18.65 -0.76
N SER A 3 -6.84 19.36 -0.88
CA SER A 3 -8.03 18.87 -1.58
C SER A 3 -7.99 19.29 -3.05
N TYR A 4 -7.87 18.32 -3.93
CA TYR A 4 -7.96 18.54 -5.37
C TYR A 4 -9.33 18.08 -5.88
N SER A 5 -9.84 18.70 -6.92
CA SER A 5 -11.16 18.38 -7.49
C SER A 5 -11.30 16.90 -7.89
N TRP A 6 -10.21 16.31 -8.41
CA TRP A 6 -10.23 14.90 -8.81
C TRP A 6 -10.33 13.93 -7.62
N MET A 7 -9.95 14.37 -6.41
CA MET A 7 -10.05 13.51 -5.20
C MET A 7 -11.50 13.20 -4.87
N SER A 8 -12.41 14.16 -5.03
CA SER A 8 -13.83 13.92 -4.82
C SER A 8 -14.39 12.89 -5.81
N SER A 9 -13.98 12.98 -7.08
CA SER A 9 -14.37 12.01 -8.10
C SER A 9 -13.82 10.62 -7.81
N LEU A 10 -12.57 10.52 -7.37
CA LEU A 10 -11.96 9.25 -6.99
C LEU A 10 -12.67 8.62 -5.79
N GLU A 11 -13.02 9.43 -4.80
CA GLU A 11 -13.78 8.95 -3.63
C GLU A 11 -15.12 8.34 -4.05
N GLN A 12 -15.82 8.98 -5.00
CA GLN A 12 -17.08 8.45 -5.52
C GLN A 12 -16.90 7.12 -6.24
N VAL A 13 -15.85 6.98 -7.04
CA VAL A 13 -15.52 5.72 -7.70
C VAL A 13 -15.26 4.61 -6.67
N ILE A 14 -14.50 4.92 -5.63
CA ILE A 14 -14.20 3.96 -4.56
C ILE A 14 -15.50 3.56 -3.84
N LYS A 15 -16.35 4.52 -3.49
CA LYS A 15 -17.65 4.24 -2.85
C LYS A 15 -18.52 3.34 -3.72
N SER A 16 -18.55 3.57 -5.02
CA SER A 16 -19.29 2.72 -5.95
C SER A 16 -18.75 1.30 -5.98
N ALA A 17 -17.40 1.15 -6.02
CA ALA A 17 -16.76 -0.15 -5.99
C ALA A 17 -17.06 -0.90 -4.69
N VAL A 18 -17.05 -0.21 -3.55
CA VAL A 18 -17.39 -0.77 -2.24
C VAL A 18 -18.82 -1.31 -2.25
N GLN A 19 -19.79 -0.53 -2.74
CA GLN A 19 -21.19 -0.94 -2.81
C GLN A 19 -21.39 -2.19 -3.66
N LYS A 20 -20.58 -2.34 -4.71
CA LYS A 20 -20.65 -3.49 -5.63
C LYS A 20 -19.75 -4.65 -5.21
N HIS A 21 -19.07 -4.55 -4.09
CA HIS A 21 -18.09 -5.54 -3.60
C HIS A 21 -16.98 -5.85 -4.61
N ILE A 22 -16.56 -4.85 -5.36
CA ILE A 22 -15.44 -4.98 -6.29
C ILE A 22 -14.14 -4.91 -5.48
N PRO A 23 -13.22 -5.87 -5.67
CA PRO A 23 -11.92 -5.83 -4.98
C PRO A 23 -11.13 -4.57 -5.30
N ILE A 24 -10.53 -3.97 -4.26
CA ILE A 24 -9.76 -2.73 -4.35
C ILE A 24 -8.37 -2.95 -3.80
N LEU A 25 -7.37 -2.52 -4.56
CA LEU A 25 -5.98 -2.48 -4.13
C LEU A 25 -5.50 -1.03 -4.13
N GLY A 26 -5.09 -0.53 -2.98
CA GLY A 26 -4.49 0.80 -2.84
C GLY A 26 -2.98 0.71 -2.66
N ILE A 27 -2.22 1.45 -3.46
CA ILE A 27 -0.77 1.44 -3.42
C ILE A 27 -0.25 2.85 -3.22
N CYS A 28 0.65 3.04 -2.27
CA CYS A 28 1.29 4.32 -1.93
C CYS A 28 0.26 5.42 -1.67
N PHE A 29 -0.01 6.30 -2.62
CA PHE A 29 -1.07 7.30 -2.50
C PHE A 29 -2.42 6.62 -2.25
N GLY A 30 -2.73 5.54 -2.95
CA GLY A 30 -3.98 4.79 -2.78
C GLY A 30 -4.13 4.21 -1.37
N HIS A 31 -3.04 3.74 -0.76
CA HIS A 31 -3.02 3.30 0.63
C HIS A 31 -3.41 4.44 1.57
N GLN A 32 -2.77 5.59 1.41
CA GLN A 32 -3.04 6.77 2.23
C GLN A 32 -4.45 7.31 2.02
N PHE A 33 -4.89 7.38 0.77
CA PHE A 33 -6.20 7.90 0.41
C PHE A 33 -7.33 7.03 0.96
N LEU A 34 -7.22 5.71 0.82
CA LEU A 34 -8.18 4.78 1.39
C LEU A 34 -8.24 4.89 2.92
N ALA A 35 -7.09 4.94 3.57
CA ALA A 35 -7.05 5.15 5.02
C ALA A 35 -7.78 6.43 5.42
N HIS A 36 -7.55 7.52 4.70
CA HIS A 36 -8.15 8.82 4.98
C HIS A 36 -9.68 8.78 4.82
N ILE A 37 -10.20 8.27 3.71
CA ILE A 37 -11.64 8.27 3.46
C ILE A 37 -12.40 7.32 4.38
N PHE A 38 -11.74 6.31 4.95
CA PHE A 38 -12.34 5.41 5.93
C PHE A 38 -12.11 5.84 7.38
N GLY A 39 -11.57 7.05 7.60
CA GLY A 39 -11.49 7.65 8.94
C GLY A 39 -10.16 7.44 9.66
N GLY A 40 -9.14 6.93 8.99
CA GLY A 40 -7.77 6.87 9.52
C GLY A 40 -7.08 8.23 9.43
N THR A 41 -5.84 8.29 9.88
CA THR A 41 -5.04 9.52 9.86
C THR A 41 -3.78 9.33 9.03
N VAL A 42 -3.54 10.26 8.12
CA VAL A 42 -2.32 10.35 7.31
C VAL A 42 -1.54 11.58 7.77
N ASP A 43 -0.25 11.44 7.95
CA ASP A 43 0.61 12.54 8.38
C ASP A 43 1.99 12.43 7.73
N THR A 44 2.74 13.52 7.79
CA THR A 44 4.13 13.52 7.35
C THR A 44 5.00 12.70 8.29
N LEU A 45 5.96 12.00 7.70
CA LEU A 45 6.93 11.21 8.43
C LEU A 45 8.31 11.84 8.30
N TRP A 46 9.21 11.47 9.22
CA TRP A 46 10.62 11.87 9.16
C TRP A 46 10.82 13.37 8.95
N GLN A 47 10.05 14.19 9.69
CA GLN A 47 10.11 15.66 9.58
C GLN A 47 9.86 16.16 8.15
N ASN A 48 8.94 15.51 7.44
CA ASN A 48 8.55 15.83 6.05
C ASN A 48 9.68 15.56 5.02
N SER A 49 10.65 14.72 5.36
CA SER A 49 11.67 14.29 4.40
C SER A 49 11.18 13.11 3.59
N LYS A 50 11.30 13.21 2.27
CA LYS A 50 10.99 12.08 1.39
C LYS A 50 12.09 11.03 1.51
N LYS A 51 11.69 9.78 1.71
CA LYS A 51 12.62 8.65 1.71
C LYS A 51 12.32 7.71 0.56
N VAL A 52 13.39 7.20 -0.04
CA VAL A 52 13.34 6.30 -1.20
C VAL A 52 14.33 5.16 -0.95
N GLY A 53 13.93 3.95 -1.28
CA GLY A 53 14.84 2.82 -1.15
C GLY A 53 14.12 1.48 -1.12
N VAL A 54 14.79 0.51 -0.51
CA VAL A 54 14.23 -0.82 -0.24
C VAL A 54 14.20 -1.04 1.26
N ARG A 55 13.15 -1.70 1.75
CA ARG A 55 13.04 -2.06 3.15
C ARG A 55 12.41 -3.43 3.31
N LYS A 56 12.76 -4.11 4.39
CA LYS A 56 12.09 -5.35 4.77
C LYS A 56 10.72 -5.01 5.33
N VAL A 57 9.70 -5.58 4.72
CA VAL A 57 8.31 -5.42 5.14
C VAL A 57 7.77 -6.78 5.53
N LYS A 58 7.18 -6.87 6.73
CA LYS A 58 6.49 -8.07 7.17
C LYS A 58 5.03 -7.93 6.78
N VAL A 59 4.60 -8.74 5.84
CA VAL A 59 3.18 -8.85 5.46
C VAL A 59 2.59 -9.98 6.29
N LEU A 60 1.58 -9.63 7.07
CA LEU A 60 0.93 -10.56 7.99
C LEU A 60 -0.03 -11.48 7.22
N GLN A 61 -0.25 -12.68 7.76
CA GLN A 61 -1.23 -13.61 7.22
C GLN A 61 -2.60 -12.93 7.11
N ASN A 62 -3.20 -13.00 5.95
CA ASN A 62 -4.54 -12.48 5.68
C ASN A 62 -5.10 -13.16 4.42
N ASN A 63 -6.17 -12.63 3.85
CA ASN A 63 -6.80 -13.23 2.66
C ASN A 63 -5.94 -13.17 1.39
N LEU A 64 -4.81 -12.47 1.39
CA LEU A 64 -3.86 -12.47 0.27
C LEU A 64 -2.75 -13.49 0.45
N LEU A 65 -2.28 -13.70 1.69
CA LEU A 65 -1.19 -14.62 1.99
C LEU A 65 -1.63 -15.63 3.04
N GLU A 66 -1.40 -16.89 2.76
CA GLU A 66 -1.70 -17.99 3.70
C GLU A 66 -0.82 -17.96 4.93
N LYS A 67 0.40 -17.44 4.81
CA LYS A 67 1.37 -17.31 5.89
C LYS A 67 2.03 -15.94 5.85
N SER A 68 2.36 -15.41 7.02
CA SER A 68 3.14 -14.18 7.11
C SER A 68 4.49 -14.33 6.40
N LYS A 69 4.91 -13.30 5.71
CA LYS A 69 6.19 -13.30 4.98
C LYS A 69 6.88 -11.96 5.17
N THR A 70 8.19 -12.00 5.40
CA THR A 70 9.03 -10.81 5.48
C THR A 70 10.03 -10.83 4.32
N ASP A 71 10.01 -9.80 3.50
CA ASP A 71 10.94 -9.67 2.38
C ASP A 71 11.04 -8.19 1.98
N PHE A 72 11.89 -7.90 1.00
CA PHE A 72 12.17 -6.54 0.58
C PHE A 72 11.11 -6.01 -0.38
N LEU A 73 10.71 -4.76 -0.17
CA LEU A 73 9.82 -4.01 -1.07
C LEU A 73 10.39 -2.60 -1.29
N ILE A 74 10.01 -2.01 -2.42
CA ILE A 74 10.44 -0.66 -2.83
C ILE A 74 9.51 0.37 -2.20
N TYR A 75 10.09 1.45 -1.67
CA TYR A 75 9.32 2.55 -1.13
C TYR A 75 9.82 3.90 -1.64
N SER A 76 8.90 4.85 -1.76
CA SER A 76 9.18 6.24 -2.12
C SER A 76 8.03 7.10 -1.59
N HIS A 77 8.19 7.66 -0.39
CA HIS A 77 7.14 8.47 0.21
C HIS A 77 7.67 9.36 1.33
N ARG A 78 6.89 10.37 1.71
CA ARG A 78 7.15 11.24 2.86
C ARG A 78 6.02 11.22 3.87
N GLU A 79 4.85 10.79 3.46
CA GLU A 79 3.67 10.68 4.31
C GLU A 79 3.37 9.21 4.55
N GLY A 80 2.62 8.93 5.61
CA GLY A 80 2.20 7.58 5.93
C GLY A 80 0.94 7.58 6.76
N VAL A 81 0.32 6.41 6.86
CA VAL A 81 -0.84 6.21 7.72
C VAL A 81 -0.33 6.03 9.14
N VAL A 82 -0.77 6.90 10.03
CA VAL A 82 -0.35 6.88 11.45
C VAL A 82 -1.45 6.37 12.37
N LYS A 83 -2.68 6.26 11.88
CA LYS A 83 -3.81 5.69 12.62
C LYS A 83 -4.61 4.79 11.69
N CYS A 84 -4.77 3.53 12.08
CA CYS A 84 -5.57 2.55 11.37
C CYS A 84 -7.04 2.94 11.44
N PRO A 85 -7.76 3.01 10.31
CA PRO A 85 -9.19 3.30 10.35
C PRO A 85 -9.97 2.15 11.00
N ALA A 86 -11.16 2.47 11.53
CA ALA A 86 -12.06 1.46 12.06
C ALA A 86 -12.44 0.45 10.96
N ASN A 87 -12.67 -0.80 11.35
CA ASN A 87 -12.99 -1.91 10.44
C ASN A 87 -11.85 -2.34 9.53
N PHE A 88 -10.65 -1.82 9.74
CA PHE A 88 -9.42 -2.29 9.10
C PHE A 88 -8.50 -2.92 10.15
N GLU A 89 -7.59 -3.75 9.67
CA GLU A 89 -6.49 -4.30 10.44
C GLU A 89 -5.18 -3.93 9.76
N ILE A 90 -4.11 -3.79 10.54
CA ILE A 90 -2.77 -3.61 10.01
C ILE A 90 -2.37 -4.94 9.36
N ALA A 91 -2.09 -4.89 8.05
CA ALA A 91 -1.76 -6.07 7.26
C ALA A 91 -0.27 -6.18 6.95
N ALA A 92 0.48 -5.11 7.18
CA ALA A 92 1.93 -5.11 6.97
C ALA A 92 2.59 -4.07 7.85
N THR A 93 3.83 -4.34 8.26
CA THR A 93 4.61 -3.48 9.15
C THR A 93 6.10 -3.58 8.82
N SER A 94 6.88 -2.57 9.19
CA SER A 94 8.34 -2.60 9.10
C SER A 94 8.97 -1.84 10.28
N ASN A 95 10.29 -1.89 10.37
CA ASN A 95 11.02 -1.13 11.38
C ASN A 95 10.96 0.40 11.14
N MET A 96 10.63 0.83 9.93
CA MET A 96 10.54 2.25 9.59
C MET A 96 9.14 2.79 9.73
N VAL A 97 8.12 1.97 9.45
CA VAL A 97 6.72 2.39 9.43
C VAL A 97 5.86 1.30 10.07
N ASN A 98 5.08 1.68 11.07
CA ASN A 98 4.22 0.73 11.76
C ASN A 98 3.07 0.22 10.89
N ILE A 99 2.53 1.07 10.00
CA ILE A 99 1.42 0.71 9.11
C ILE A 99 1.92 0.75 7.67
N GLU A 100 2.39 -0.38 7.19
CA GLU A 100 2.85 -0.56 5.81
C GLU A 100 1.76 -1.11 4.90
N GLY A 101 0.67 -1.60 5.47
CA GLY A 101 -0.47 -2.11 4.73
C GLY A 101 -1.68 -2.28 5.61
N LEU A 102 -2.84 -2.28 4.97
CA LEU A 102 -4.14 -2.42 5.63
C LEU A 102 -4.97 -3.48 4.91
N VAL A 103 -5.85 -4.14 5.66
CA VAL A 103 -6.89 -5.01 5.10
C VAL A 103 -8.20 -4.69 5.80
N HIS A 104 -9.28 -4.55 5.03
CA HIS A 104 -10.61 -4.38 5.60
C HIS A 104 -11.09 -5.70 6.20
N LYS A 105 -11.77 -5.65 7.34
CA LYS A 105 -12.22 -6.85 8.05
C LYS A 105 -13.27 -7.65 7.28
N THR A 106 -14.08 -6.99 6.45
CA THR A 106 -15.19 -7.63 5.72
C THR A 106 -15.21 -7.35 4.22
N LEU A 107 -14.78 -6.16 3.80
CA LEU A 107 -14.75 -5.77 2.39
C LEU A 107 -13.45 -6.24 1.71
N PRO A 108 -13.47 -6.49 0.39
CA PRO A 108 -12.28 -6.93 -0.34
C PRO A 108 -11.36 -5.74 -0.67
N ILE A 109 -10.78 -5.14 0.36
CA ILE A 109 -9.89 -3.97 0.25
C ILE A 109 -8.56 -4.29 0.90
N TRP A 110 -7.48 -4.15 0.12
CA TRP A 110 -6.09 -4.30 0.59
C TRP A 110 -5.29 -3.07 0.19
N THR A 111 -4.38 -2.65 1.04
CA THR A 111 -3.50 -1.51 0.73
C THR A 111 -2.06 -1.80 1.11
N PHE A 112 -1.13 -1.19 0.38
CA PHE A 112 0.30 -1.24 0.67
C PHE A 112 0.92 0.13 0.51
N GLN A 113 1.71 0.57 1.48
CA GLN A 113 2.54 1.77 1.37
C GLN A 113 3.66 1.57 0.36
N PRO A 114 4.37 0.42 0.35
CA PRO A 114 5.39 0.17 -0.66
C PRO A 114 4.79 -0.02 -2.06
N HIS A 115 5.62 0.22 -3.06
CA HIS A 115 5.27 0.03 -4.46
C HIS A 115 5.45 -1.43 -4.88
N ILE A 116 4.45 -2.27 -4.62
CA ILE A 116 4.49 -3.69 -5.01
C ILE A 116 4.40 -3.86 -6.54
N GLU A 117 3.90 -2.85 -7.24
CA GLU A 117 3.74 -2.81 -8.70
C GLU A 117 4.99 -2.28 -9.42
N ALA A 118 6.03 -1.88 -8.68
CA ALA A 118 7.18 -1.19 -9.25
C ALA A 118 7.80 -1.96 -10.42
N SER A 119 7.96 -1.26 -11.52
CA SER A 119 8.68 -1.76 -12.70
C SER A 119 10.16 -1.39 -12.61
N LYS A 120 10.97 -2.00 -13.48
CA LYS A 120 12.38 -1.63 -13.64
C LYS A 120 12.54 -0.14 -13.98
N THR A 121 11.68 0.34 -14.88
CA THR A 121 11.70 1.75 -15.33
C THR A 121 11.37 2.69 -14.16
N PHE A 122 10.33 2.40 -13.40
CA PHE A 122 9.96 3.20 -12.23
C PHE A 122 11.09 3.21 -11.20
N SER A 123 11.67 2.05 -10.89
CA SER A 123 12.74 1.92 -9.91
C SER A 123 13.96 2.77 -10.29
N ARG A 124 14.30 2.76 -11.58
CA ARG A 124 15.40 3.57 -12.11
C ARG A 124 15.10 5.07 -11.98
N ARG A 125 13.86 5.48 -12.25
CA ARG A 125 13.46 6.89 -12.15
C ARG A 125 13.60 7.45 -10.73
N ILE A 126 13.35 6.62 -9.74
CA ILE A 126 13.50 7.05 -8.34
C ILE A 126 14.90 6.83 -7.78
N GLY A 127 15.85 6.41 -8.62
CA GLY A 127 17.27 6.34 -8.28
C GLY A 127 17.72 5.00 -7.71
N LEU A 128 16.95 3.92 -7.88
CA LEU A 128 17.35 2.60 -7.42
C LEU A 128 18.21 1.87 -8.46
N SER A 129 19.15 1.05 -7.99
CA SER A 129 19.97 0.20 -8.83
C SER A 129 19.17 -1.01 -9.33
N ALA A 130 19.70 -1.69 -10.35
CA ALA A 130 19.14 -2.95 -10.85
C ALA A 130 19.10 -4.01 -9.76
N ASP A 131 20.15 -4.10 -8.93
CA ASP A 131 20.22 -5.06 -7.82
C ASP A 131 19.14 -4.78 -6.76
N GLU A 132 18.90 -3.52 -6.45
CA GLU A 132 17.83 -3.14 -5.51
C GLU A 132 16.46 -3.52 -6.06
N PHE A 133 16.21 -3.30 -7.35
CA PHE A 133 14.97 -3.72 -7.99
C PHE A 133 14.82 -5.25 -7.94
N ASP A 134 15.85 -5.99 -8.33
CA ASP A 134 15.81 -7.45 -8.37
C ASP A 134 15.54 -8.05 -6.99
N LYS A 135 16.03 -7.41 -5.94
CA LYS A 135 15.78 -7.82 -4.55
C LYS A 135 14.31 -7.79 -4.16
N CYS A 136 13.53 -6.87 -4.78
CA CYS A 136 12.14 -6.61 -4.42
C CYS A 136 11.13 -7.22 -5.39
N ASP A 137 11.55 -7.53 -6.61
CA ASP A 137 10.64 -7.85 -7.71
C ASP A 137 9.79 -9.10 -7.42
N PHE A 138 10.38 -10.13 -6.87
CA PHE A 138 9.67 -11.39 -6.60
C PHE A 138 8.53 -11.19 -5.61
N PHE A 139 8.79 -10.56 -4.47
CA PHE A 139 7.78 -10.37 -3.43
C PHE A 139 6.68 -9.41 -3.87
N GLY A 140 7.05 -8.31 -4.53
CA GLY A 140 6.07 -7.37 -5.09
C GLY A 140 5.13 -8.06 -6.06
N LYS A 141 5.66 -8.83 -6.99
CA LYS A 141 4.87 -9.60 -7.96
C LYS A 141 4.00 -10.66 -7.29
N GLN A 142 4.50 -11.32 -6.25
CA GLN A 142 3.72 -12.30 -5.49
C GLN A 142 2.47 -11.66 -4.88
N LEU A 143 2.63 -10.51 -4.24
CA LEU A 143 1.51 -9.78 -3.64
C LEU A 143 0.53 -9.30 -4.70
N LEU A 144 1.03 -8.75 -5.80
CA LEU A 144 0.18 -8.29 -6.89
C LEU A 144 -0.61 -9.43 -7.52
N LYS A 145 0.03 -10.56 -7.78
CA LYS A 145 -0.63 -11.77 -8.30
C LYS A 145 -1.71 -12.27 -7.36
N SER A 146 -1.43 -12.28 -6.06
CA SER A 146 -2.41 -12.70 -5.05
C SER A 146 -3.65 -11.85 -5.10
N PHE A 147 -3.49 -10.54 -5.27
CA PHE A 147 -4.64 -9.65 -5.45
C PHE A 147 -5.38 -9.93 -6.75
N LEU A 148 -4.66 -10.05 -7.87
CA LEU A 148 -5.28 -10.30 -9.19
C LEU A 148 -6.10 -11.61 -9.19
N ASN A 149 -5.69 -12.60 -8.41
CA ASN A 149 -6.45 -13.84 -8.27
C ASN A 149 -7.79 -13.64 -7.55
N LYS A 150 -7.96 -12.55 -6.79
CA LYS A 150 -9.24 -12.21 -6.17
C LYS A 150 -10.27 -11.69 -7.17
N LEU A 151 -9.83 -11.31 -8.37
CA LEU A 151 -10.71 -10.82 -9.44
C LEU A 151 -11.36 -11.93 -10.25
N LYS A 152 -10.98 -13.17 -10.01
CA LYS A 152 -11.52 -14.34 -10.73
C LYS A 152 -12.78 -14.87 -10.08
#